data_45b534d52b3f86116ffc3d2709f212dd
#
_entry.id   45b534d52b3f86116ffc3d2709f212dd
#
_cell.length_a   1.000
_cell.length_b   1.000
_cell.length_c   1.000
_cell.angle_alpha   90.00
_cell.angle_beta   90.00
_cell.angle_gamma   90.00
#
_symmetry.space_group_name_H-M   'P 1'
#
loop_
_entity.id
_entity.type
_entity.pdbx_description
1 polymer ?
#
loop_
_entity_poly.entity_id
_entity_poly.type
_entity_poly.pdbx_seq_one_letter_code
_entity_poly.pdbx_strand_id
1 'polypeptide(L)'
;LLKPISIKVMNIILYILVAIDLIIIPSVINYANKDGATPPYGILFAGFAALLLMIYFVRKKRLVPSLLLSFVVLISSIIGQIQLMLSLILMMLFFLKSTRDYFKSAGAVSTAESEAEEVTTSEADGNDVGEEAAVQSDETAESQPKPQLKLRKDPEIHIREATPEDADTVYSLMMIAFEEYRTAIPPSSALQETEEAIEEALRSQSESAAILFEDDTATAMVRFKIEGDVIYFFRLSVVPNRRRRGHARKLVQWIERHAISKGLNVSRCKVRQSVQNNLVLYQNMGYEIVDQELVLRPEGTVKTLKLEKQLGV
;
A
#
# COMPACT_ATOMS: atom_id res chain seq x y z
N LEU A 1 -1.19 1.80 -5.72
CA LEU A 1 -1.92 1.94 -4.45
C LEU A 1 -3.35 2.34 -4.74
N LEU A 2 -4.33 1.43 -4.54
CA LEU A 2 -5.75 1.77 -4.58
C LEU A 2 -5.99 2.83 -3.50
N LYS A 3 -6.61 3.95 -3.91
CA LYS A 3 -6.99 4.99 -2.95
C LYS A 3 -7.96 4.39 -1.93
N PRO A 4 -7.76 4.59 -0.62
CA PRO A 4 -8.71 4.18 0.41
C PRO A 4 -10.11 4.70 0.11
N ILE A 5 -11.14 4.00 0.58
CA ILE A 5 -12.55 4.42 0.40
C ILE A 5 -12.74 5.84 0.93
N SER A 6 -12.12 6.19 2.07
CA SER A 6 -12.15 7.53 2.63
C SER A 6 -11.63 8.60 1.66
N ILE A 7 -10.57 8.31 0.91
CA ILE A 7 -10.03 9.23 -0.10
C ILE A 7 -10.94 9.33 -1.33
N LYS A 8 -11.59 8.24 -1.72
CA LYS A 8 -12.59 8.27 -2.82
C LYS A 8 -13.79 9.11 -2.43
N VAL A 9 -14.32 8.90 -1.24
CA VAL A 9 -15.44 9.68 -0.68
C VAL A 9 -15.06 11.15 -0.55
N MET A 10 -13.88 11.45 -0.03
CA MET A 10 -13.35 12.80 0.10
C MET A 10 -13.26 13.53 -1.26
N ASN A 11 -12.77 12.85 -2.31
CA ASN A 11 -12.74 13.45 -3.64
C ASN A 11 -14.15 13.70 -4.20
N ILE A 12 -15.10 12.79 -3.98
CA ILE A 12 -16.51 12.99 -4.39
C ILE A 12 -17.09 14.23 -3.70
N ILE A 13 -16.91 14.36 -2.37
CA ILE A 13 -17.38 15.51 -1.61
C ILE A 13 -16.74 16.80 -2.12
N LEU A 14 -15.44 16.81 -2.40
CA LEU A 14 -14.74 17.99 -2.96
C LEU A 14 -15.33 18.42 -4.30
N TYR A 15 -15.63 17.50 -5.21
CA TYR A 15 -16.23 17.84 -6.50
C TYR A 15 -17.69 18.34 -6.35
N ILE A 16 -18.45 17.77 -5.40
CA ILE A 16 -19.80 18.25 -5.06
C ILE A 16 -19.73 19.68 -4.54
N LEU A 17 -18.81 19.99 -3.62
CA LEU A 17 -18.63 21.33 -3.07
C LEU A 17 -18.25 22.36 -4.16
N VAL A 18 -17.35 22.00 -5.09
CA VAL A 18 -17.02 22.86 -6.23
C VAL A 18 -18.25 23.10 -7.12
N ALA A 19 -19.05 22.08 -7.39
CA ALA A 19 -20.27 22.23 -8.19
C ALA A 19 -21.32 23.12 -7.51
N ILE A 20 -21.45 23.00 -6.18
CA ILE A 20 -22.32 23.86 -5.37
C ILE A 20 -21.84 25.31 -5.45
N ASP A 21 -20.55 25.59 -5.29
CA ASP A 21 -19.98 26.93 -5.35
C ASP A 21 -20.18 27.57 -6.74
N LEU A 22 -20.03 26.80 -7.81
CA LEU A 22 -20.28 27.30 -9.19
C LEU A 22 -21.72 27.79 -9.38
N ILE A 23 -22.69 27.27 -8.62
CA ILE A 23 -24.11 27.68 -8.66
C ILE A 23 -24.38 28.81 -7.66
N ILE A 24 -23.86 28.67 -6.44
CA ILE A 24 -24.16 29.60 -5.33
C ILE A 24 -23.49 30.96 -5.54
N ILE A 25 -22.22 30.99 -5.95
CA ILE A 25 -21.46 32.24 -6.09
C ILE A 25 -22.17 33.23 -7.06
N PRO A 26 -22.55 32.86 -8.30
CA PRO A 26 -23.30 33.73 -9.18
C PRO A 26 -24.66 34.15 -8.61
N SER A 27 -25.35 33.22 -7.90
CA SER A 27 -26.65 33.50 -7.32
C SER A 27 -26.59 34.53 -6.20
N VAL A 28 -25.58 34.41 -5.31
CA VAL A 28 -25.35 35.38 -4.21
C VAL A 28 -24.97 36.74 -4.77
N ILE A 29 -24.13 36.79 -5.80
CA ILE A 29 -23.72 38.05 -6.46
C ILE A 29 -24.94 38.73 -7.09
N ASN A 30 -25.78 37.95 -7.81
CA ASN A 30 -26.97 38.47 -8.47
C ASN A 30 -28.00 39.00 -7.45
N TYR A 31 -28.17 38.28 -6.33
CA TYR A 31 -29.07 38.69 -5.25
C TYR A 31 -28.59 39.99 -4.60
N ALA A 32 -27.31 40.06 -4.20
CA ALA A 32 -26.75 41.23 -3.56
C ALA A 32 -26.81 42.49 -4.48
N ASN A 33 -26.56 42.29 -5.78
CA ASN A 33 -26.67 43.38 -6.77
C ASN A 33 -28.10 43.91 -6.92
N LYS A 34 -29.13 43.06 -6.76
CA LYS A 34 -30.53 43.50 -6.78
C LYS A 34 -30.92 44.32 -5.57
N ASP A 35 -30.36 43.97 -4.41
CA ASP A 35 -30.66 44.65 -3.13
C ASP A 35 -29.73 45.86 -2.90
N GLY A 36 -28.86 46.23 -3.82
CA GLY A 36 -27.89 47.33 -3.70
C GLY A 36 -26.81 47.09 -2.67
N ALA A 37 -26.65 45.83 -2.19
CA ALA A 37 -25.62 45.42 -1.23
C ALA A 37 -24.33 45.00 -1.95
N THR A 38 -23.17 45.28 -1.33
CA THR A 38 -21.90 44.79 -1.84
C THR A 38 -21.73 43.33 -1.50
N PRO A 39 -21.63 42.40 -2.51
CA PRO A 39 -21.42 40.99 -2.24
C PRO A 39 -20.12 40.75 -1.46
N PRO A 40 -20.05 39.72 -0.58
CA PRO A 40 -18.84 39.41 0.17
C PRO A 40 -17.84 38.61 -0.70
N TYR A 41 -17.35 39.28 -1.77
CA TYR A 41 -16.46 38.66 -2.78
C TYR A 41 -15.25 37.96 -2.16
N GLY A 42 -14.61 38.60 -1.14
CA GLY A 42 -13.42 38.05 -0.51
C GLY A 42 -13.65 36.65 0.11
N ILE A 43 -14.76 36.46 0.81
CA ILE A 43 -15.09 35.16 1.47
C ILE A 43 -15.49 34.12 0.42
N LEU A 44 -16.30 34.47 -0.57
CA LEU A 44 -16.78 33.57 -1.61
C LEU A 44 -15.62 33.05 -2.47
N PHE A 45 -14.76 33.94 -2.96
CA PHE A 45 -13.64 33.53 -3.80
C PHE A 45 -12.51 32.88 -3.00
N ALA A 46 -12.29 33.24 -1.71
CA ALA A 46 -11.31 32.56 -0.86
C ALA A 46 -11.70 31.09 -0.61
N GLY A 47 -12.98 30.82 -0.34
CA GLY A 47 -13.50 29.45 -0.17
C GLY A 47 -13.33 28.60 -1.43
N PHE A 48 -13.72 29.15 -2.58
CA PHE A 48 -13.58 28.46 -3.85
C PHE A 48 -12.11 28.18 -4.21
N ALA A 49 -11.22 29.15 -4.03
CA ALA A 49 -9.78 28.97 -4.24
C ALA A 49 -9.20 27.92 -3.28
N ALA A 50 -9.64 27.89 -2.01
CA ALA A 50 -9.23 26.89 -1.05
C ALA A 50 -9.66 25.48 -1.45
N LEU A 51 -10.87 25.30 -2.02
CA LEU A 51 -11.33 24.00 -2.57
C LEU A 51 -10.45 23.52 -3.71
N LEU A 52 -10.11 24.37 -4.66
CA LEU A 52 -9.24 24.01 -5.79
C LEU A 52 -7.84 23.64 -5.33
N LEU A 53 -7.25 24.43 -4.41
CA LEU A 53 -5.96 24.13 -3.81
C LEU A 53 -6.00 22.82 -3.01
N MET A 54 -7.09 22.54 -2.30
CA MET A 54 -7.25 21.30 -1.55
C MET A 54 -7.30 20.08 -2.46
N ILE A 55 -8.01 20.16 -3.61
CA ILE A 55 -7.98 19.09 -4.65
C ILE A 55 -6.54 18.87 -5.13
N TYR A 56 -5.77 19.92 -5.36
CA TYR A 56 -4.38 19.81 -5.77
C TYR A 56 -3.53 19.12 -4.70
N PHE A 57 -3.59 19.55 -3.42
CA PHE A 57 -2.79 18.97 -2.34
C PHE A 57 -3.21 17.55 -1.96
N VAL A 58 -4.50 17.21 -2.05
CA VAL A 58 -4.99 15.83 -1.89
C VAL A 58 -4.42 14.91 -2.98
N ARG A 59 -4.35 15.39 -4.24
CA ARG A 59 -3.70 14.66 -5.34
C ARG A 59 -2.19 14.51 -5.13
N LYS A 60 -1.53 15.53 -4.59
CA LYS A 60 -0.10 15.53 -4.23
C LYS A 60 0.18 14.81 -2.91
N LYS A 61 -0.85 14.23 -2.26
CA LYS A 61 -0.74 13.51 -0.99
C LYS A 61 -0.11 14.33 0.15
N ARG A 62 -0.37 15.63 0.21
CA ARG A 62 0.12 16.54 1.27
C ARG A 62 -0.96 16.72 2.34
N LEU A 63 -0.82 16.05 3.52
CA LEU A 63 -1.82 16.07 4.59
C LEU A 63 -1.99 17.47 5.21
N VAL A 64 -0.89 18.08 5.66
CA VAL A 64 -0.94 19.34 6.43
C VAL A 64 -1.61 20.48 5.67
N PRO A 65 -1.21 20.82 4.42
CA PRO A 65 -1.88 21.87 3.68
C PRO A 65 -3.34 21.52 3.35
N SER A 66 -3.66 20.23 3.07
CA SER A 66 -5.04 19.82 2.83
C SER A 66 -5.92 19.99 4.07
N LEU A 67 -5.40 19.69 5.26
CA LEU A 67 -6.10 19.88 6.53
C LEU A 67 -6.33 21.37 6.84
N LEU A 68 -5.31 22.21 6.68
CA LEU A 68 -5.43 23.67 6.88
C LEU A 68 -6.48 24.28 5.94
N LEU A 69 -6.47 23.88 4.66
CA LEU A 69 -7.45 24.36 3.69
C LEU A 69 -8.88 23.89 4.02
N SER A 70 -9.05 22.72 4.67
CA SER A 70 -10.38 22.27 5.09
C SER A 70 -11.01 23.19 6.14
N PHE A 71 -10.23 23.85 7.00
CA PHE A 71 -10.73 24.85 7.92
C PHE A 71 -11.17 26.14 7.19
N VAL A 72 -10.44 26.56 6.16
CA VAL A 72 -10.82 27.73 5.34
C VAL A 72 -12.14 27.45 4.62
N VAL A 73 -12.30 26.25 4.04
CA VAL A 73 -13.55 25.83 3.39
C VAL A 73 -14.69 25.78 4.40
N LEU A 74 -14.47 25.26 5.60
CA LEU A 74 -15.48 25.19 6.66
C LEU A 74 -15.97 26.60 7.04
N ILE A 75 -15.05 27.56 7.23
CA ILE A 75 -15.39 28.94 7.57
C ILE A 75 -16.19 29.61 6.44
N SER A 76 -15.78 29.41 5.19
CA SER A 76 -16.49 29.96 4.03
C SER A 76 -17.88 29.36 3.81
N SER A 77 -18.12 28.14 4.33
CA SER A 77 -19.36 27.38 4.15
C SER A 77 -20.46 27.74 5.16
N ILE A 78 -20.24 28.68 6.06
CA ILE A 78 -21.20 29.07 7.11
C ILE A 78 -22.52 29.59 6.54
N ILE A 79 -22.52 30.10 5.31
CA ILE A 79 -23.68 30.72 4.66
C ILE A 79 -24.69 29.66 4.16
N GLY A 80 -24.26 28.41 3.92
CA GLY A 80 -25.11 27.34 3.40
C GLY A 80 -25.16 26.10 4.30
N GLN A 81 -26.33 25.72 4.82
CA GLN A 81 -26.47 24.57 5.74
C GLN A 81 -25.96 23.26 5.13
N ILE A 82 -26.27 22.96 3.87
CA ILE A 82 -25.81 21.75 3.17
C ILE A 82 -24.31 21.76 2.97
N GLN A 83 -23.75 22.91 2.59
CA GLN A 83 -22.32 23.09 2.36
C GLN A 83 -21.54 22.96 3.69
N LEU A 84 -22.07 23.48 4.78
CA LEU A 84 -21.52 23.33 6.12
C LEU A 84 -21.45 21.87 6.55
N MET A 85 -22.54 21.10 6.35
CA MET A 85 -22.57 19.68 6.65
C MET A 85 -21.55 18.88 5.84
N LEU A 86 -21.42 19.13 4.55
CA LEU A 86 -20.43 18.48 3.69
C LEU A 86 -19.00 18.84 4.08
N SER A 87 -18.76 20.10 4.47
CA SER A 87 -17.45 20.56 4.92
C SER A 87 -17.03 19.94 6.26
N LEU A 88 -17.98 19.74 7.18
CA LEU A 88 -17.74 19.01 8.44
C LEU A 88 -17.41 17.55 8.19
N ILE A 89 -18.14 16.87 7.30
CA ILE A 89 -17.85 15.48 6.92
C ILE A 89 -16.45 15.40 6.28
N LEU A 90 -16.12 16.35 5.38
CA LEU A 90 -14.82 16.42 4.74
C LEU A 90 -13.70 16.56 5.78
N MET A 91 -13.84 17.45 6.76
CA MET A 91 -12.89 17.63 7.85
C MET A 91 -12.75 16.36 8.69
N MET A 92 -13.86 15.69 9.04
CA MET A 92 -13.83 14.43 9.78
C MET A 92 -13.06 13.32 9.06
N LEU A 93 -13.14 13.26 7.72
CA LEU A 93 -12.43 12.27 6.94
C LEU A 93 -10.90 12.37 7.06
N PHE A 94 -10.34 13.54 7.35
CA PHE A 94 -8.90 13.70 7.60
C PHE A 94 -8.43 13.03 8.89
N PHE A 95 -9.30 12.86 9.88
CA PHE A 95 -8.96 12.22 11.15
C PHE A 95 -9.03 10.69 11.10
N LEU A 96 -9.59 10.09 10.03
CA LEU A 96 -9.60 8.65 9.86
C LEU A 96 -8.18 8.09 9.67
N LYS A 97 -7.88 6.99 10.39
CA LYS A 97 -6.57 6.30 10.29
C LYS A 97 -6.22 5.98 8.84
N SER A 98 -7.18 5.45 8.06
CA SER A 98 -7.01 5.11 6.64
C SER A 98 -6.61 6.31 5.77
N THR A 99 -7.14 7.50 6.06
CA THR A 99 -6.77 8.74 5.36
C THR A 99 -5.37 9.18 5.74
N ARG A 100 -5.04 9.19 7.03
CA ARG A 100 -3.71 9.57 7.52
C ARG A 100 -2.62 8.64 6.99
N ASP A 101 -2.87 7.34 6.95
CA ASP A 101 -1.92 6.35 6.42
C ASP A 101 -1.68 6.54 4.90
N TYR A 102 -2.72 6.92 4.15
CA TYR A 102 -2.58 7.27 2.73
C TYR A 102 -1.64 8.47 2.50
N PHE A 103 -1.72 9.49 3.34
CA PHE A 103 -0.83 10.67 3.25
C PHE A 103 0.58 10.37 3.76
N LYS A 104 0.75 9.55 4.82
CA LYS A 104 2.06 9.14 5.34
C LYS A 104 2.87 8.32 4.33
N SER A 105 2.20 7.44 3.56
CA SER A 105 2.86 6.63 2.53
C SER A 105 3.52 7.46 1.42
N ALA A 106 3.16 8.73 1.28
CA ALA A 106 3.76 9.64 0.31
C ALA A 106 4.96 10.43 0.87
N GLY A 107 4.98 10.69 2.17
CA GLY A 107 6.12 11.36 2.82
C GLY A 107 7.39 10.52 2.80
N ALA A 108 7.25 9.18 2.93
CA ALA A 108 8.37 8.25 2.87
C ALA A 108 9.02 8.13 1.48
N VAL A 109 8.25 8.37 0.40
CA VAL A 109 8.78 8.36 -0.97
C VAL A 109 9.50 9.68 -1.30
N SER A 110 9.00 10.81 -0.80
CA SER A 110 9.61 12.13 -1.04
C SER A 110 10.94 12.34 -0.30
N THR A 111 11.13 11.68 0.85
CA THR A 111 12.42 11.73 1.57
C THR A 111 13.49 10.88 0.89
N ALA A 112 13.10 9.73 0.31
CA ALA A 112 14.03 8.87 -0.43
C ALA A 112 14.47 9.48 -1.78
N GLU A 113 13.59 10.26 -2.44
CA GLU A 113 13.95 10.99 -3.68
C GLU A 113 14.84 12.23 -3.40
N SER A 114 14.65 12.90 -2.25
CA SER A 114 15.49 14.03 -1.84
C SER A 114 16.90 13.58 -1.42
N GLU A 115 17.04 12.42 -0.78
CA GLU A 115 18.35 11.85 -0.43
C GLU A 115 19.11 11.28 -1.65
N ALA A 116 18.38 10.88 -2.70
CA ALA A 116 19.01 10.40 -3.95
C ALA A 116 19.50 11.55 -4.85
N GLU A 117 18.87 12.74 -4.79
CA GLU A 117 19.33 13.93 -5.53
C GLU A 117 20.53 14.62 -4.87
N GLU A 118 20.66 14.54 -3.53
CA GLU A 118 21.77 15.14 -2.80
C GLU A 118 23.11 14.37 -2.95
N VAL A 119 23.04 13.08 -3.29
CA VAL A 119 24.22 12.22 -3.54
C VAL A 119 24.79 12.40 -4.96
N THR A 120 24.02 12.93 -5.91
CA THR A 120 24.47 13.10 -7.30
C THR A 120 25.05 14.47 -7.64
N THR A 121 25.07 15.41 -6.71
CA THR A 121 25.61 16.77 -6.94
C THR A 121 26.93 17.06 -6.24
N SER A 122 27.59 16.08 -5.59
CA SER A 122 28.85 16.30 -4.87
C SER A 122 30.10 15.67 -5.52
N GLU A 123 30.03 15.22 -6.77
CA GLU A 123 31.19 14.73 -7.51
C GLU A 123 31.36 15.50 -8.84
N ALA A 124 31.79 16.74 -8.79
CA ALA A 124 32.58 17.42 -9.84
C ALA A 124 33.03 18.79 -9.35
N ASP A 125 34.23 18.90 -8.90
CA ASP A 125 35.23 19.91 -9.25
C ASP A 125 36.33 19.89 -8.21
N GLY A 126 37.51 19.71 -8.67
CA GLY A 126 38.58 20.59 -8.91
C GLY A 126 39.88 20.15 -8.24
N ASN A 127 40.82 19.64 -9.01
CA ASN A 127 42.25 19.71 -8.73
C ASN A 127 42.68 21.19 -8.52
N ASP A 128 43.47 21.50 -7.52
CA ASP A 128 44.79 22.09 -7.76
C ASP A 128 45.69 22.18 -6.50
N VAL A 129 46.96 22.24 -6.74
CA VAL A 129 48.25 22.12 -6.09
C VAL A 129 48.51 23.22 -5.05
N GLY A 130 49.34 22.91 -4.00
CA GLY A 130 50.21 23.91 -3.36
C GLY A 130 50.44 23.81 -1.85
N GLU A 131 51.51 23.11 -1.48
CA GLU A 131 52.67 23.53 -0.65
C GLU A 131 52.50 24.03 0.78
N GLU A 132 53.11 23.28 1.68
CA GLU A 132 53.92 23.60 2.88
C GLU A 132 53.49 24.74 3.84
N ALA A 133 53.31 24.38 5.11
CA ALA A 133 54.19 24.83 6.24
C ALA A 133 53.73 24.24 7.58
N ALA A 134 54.70 23.68 8.28
CA ALA A 134 54.60 23.12 9.63
C ALA A 134 54.45 24.23 10.68
N VAL A 135 53.64 24.00 11.75
CA VAL A 135 53.94 24.42 13.14
C VAL A 135 53.24 23.48 14.11
N GLN A 136 54.03 22.94 15.04
CA GLN A 136 53.61 22.17 16.23
C GLN A 136 52.90 23.07 17.25
N SER A 137 51.87 22.55 17.91
CA SER A 137 51.70 22.70 19.38
C SER A 137 50.66 21.72 19.90
N ASP A 138 51.07 21.03 20.99
CA ASP A 138 50.32 20.16 21.88
C ASP A 138 48.97 20.75 22.29
N GLU A 139 47.94 19.88 22.37
CA GLU A 139 47.16 19.71 23.59
C GLU A 139 46.23 18.49 23.50
N THR A 140 46.33 17.69 24.51
CA THR A 140 45.57 16.47 24.85
C THR A 140 44.08 16.77 24.94
N ALA A 141 43.27 16.23 24.05
CA ALA A 141 41.83 16.09 24.24
C ALA A 141 41.42 14.66 23.96
N GLU A 142 40.97 14.04 25.02
CA GLU A 142 40.44 12.69 25.14
C GLU A 142 39.32 12.46 24.12
N SER A 143 39.60 11.73 23.07
CA SER A 143 38.63 11.39 22.03
C SER A 143 37.70 10.29 22.51
N GLN A 144 36.46 10.65 22.86
CA GLN A 144 35.40 9.68 23.01
C GLN A 144 35.21 8.89 21.69
N PRO A 145 35.07 7.56 21.73
CA PRO A 145 34.89 6.76 20.53
C PRO A 145 33.53 7.10 19.92
N LYS A 146 33.52 7.57 18.66
CA LYS A 146 32.33 7.72 17.84
C LYS A 146 31.54 6.42 17.85
N PRO A 147 30.19 6.42 18.00
CA PRO A 147 29.39 5.23 17.91
C PRO A 147 29.66 4.57 16.55
N GLN A 148 30.27 3.41 16.56
CA GLN A 148 30.39 2.57 15.37
C GLN A 148 28.96 2.20 14.94
N LEU A 149 28.51 2.68 13.78
CA LEU A 149 27.32 2.17 13.11
C LEU A 149 27.57 0.67 12.91
N LYS A 150 26.94 -0.17 13.76
CA LYS A 150 26.89 -1.60 13.50
C LYS A 150 26.21 -1.76 12.14
N LEU A 151 26.96 -2.17 11.09
CA LEU A 151 26.34 -2.64 9.86
C LEU A 151 25.29 -3.68 10.27
N ARG A 152 24.01 -3.38 10.02
CA ARG A 152 22.95 -4.37 10.18
C ARG A 152 23.25 -5.45 9.14
N LYS A 153 23.61 -6.64 9.62
CA LYS A 153 23.70 -7.82 8.78
C LYS A 153 22.34 -7.99 8.11
N ASP A 154 22.32 -8.16 6.78
CA ASP A 154 21.08 -8.44 6.07
C ASP A 154 20.45 -9.72 6.68
N PRO A 155 19.13 -9.74 6.89
CA PRO A 155 18.47 -10.88 7.49
C PRO A 155 18.64 -12.13 6.63
N GLU A 156 18.93 -13.26 7.28
CA GLU A 156 19.02 -14.53 6.60
C GLU A 156 17.63 -15.03 6.19
N ILE A 157 17.45 -15.32 4.90
CA ILE A 157 16.16 -15.78 4.36
C ILE A 157 16.29 -17.23 3.93
N HIS A 158 15.50 -18.11 4.52
CA HIS A 158 15.34 -19.47 4.06
C HIS A 158 13.88 -19.85 3.85
N ILE A 159 13.64 -20.81 2.93
CA ILE A 159 12.31 -21.31 2.62
C ILE A 159 12.38 -22.84 2.67
N ARG A 160 11.45 -23.44 3.40
CA ARG A 160 11.29 -24.89 3.43
C ARG A 160 9.84 -25.30 3.24
N GLU A 161 9.63 -26.52 2.83
CA GLU A 161 8.32 -27.14 2.85
C GLU A 161 7.85 -27.34 4.30
N ALA A 162 6.56 -27.15 4.52
CA ALA A 162 5.93 -27.33 5.82
C ALA A 162 5.63 -28.82 6.07
N THR A 163 5.76 -29.24 7.32
CA THR A 163 5.31 -30.53 7.81
C THR A 163 3.93 -30.39 8.48
N PRO A 164 3.21 -31.50 8.79
CA PRO A 164 1.94 -31.40 9.53
C PRO A 164 2.06 -30.66 10.87
N GLU A 165 3.22 -30.74 11.53
CA GLU A 165 3.50 -30.05 12.80
C GLU A 165 3.62 -28.53 12.65
N ASP A 166 3.75 -28.02 11.42
CA ASP A 166 3.77 -26.59 11.14
C ASP A 166 2.37 -25.99 10.89
N ALA A 167 1.30 -26.77 11.06
CA ALA A 167 -0.07 -26.34 10.72
C ALA A 167 -0.50 -25.07 11.46
N ASP A 168 -0.14 -24.93 12.73
CA ASP A 168 -0.37 -23.73 13.56
C ASP A 168 0.31 -22.51 12.95
N THR A 169 1.56 -22.64 12.53
CA THR A 169 2.35 -21.58 11.91
C THR A 169 1.76 -21.18 10.55
N VAL A 170 1.39 -22.14 9.70
CA VAL A 170 0.73 -21.90 8.41
C VAL A 170 -0.60 -21.18 8.61
N TYR A 171 -1.42 -21.67 9.55
CA TYR A 171 -2.70 -21.06 9.92
C TYR A 171 -2.54 -19.63 10.43
N SER A 172 -1.64 -19.42 11.40
CA SER A 172 -1.40 -18.11 12.01
C SER A 172 -0.93 -17.07 10.99
N LEU A 173 0.05 -17.41 10.13
CA LEU A 173 0.52 -16.52 9.06
C LEU A 173 -0.58 -16.18 8.07
N MET A 174 -1.43 -17.16 7.72
CA MET A 174 -2.57 -16.97 6.84
C MET A 174 -3.59 -16.00 7.47
N MET A 175 -3.99 -16.26 8.72
CA MET A 175 -4.98 -15.43 9.40
C MET A 175 -4.51 -13.98 9.55
N ILE A 176 -3.26 -13.76 9.98
CA ILE A 176 -2.66 -12.42 10.08
C ILE A 176 -2.65 -11.71 8.73
N ALA A 177 -2.27 -12.41 7.65
CA ALA A 177 -2.18 -11.80 6.33
C ALA A 177 -3.54 -11.51 5.70
N PHE A 178 -4.57 -12.34 5.97
CA PHE A 178 -5.90 -12.22 5.40
C PHE A 178 -6.87 -11.38 6.25
N GLU A 179 -6.49 -10.97 7.45
CA GLU A 179 -7.32 -10.13 8.32
C GLU A 179 -7.80 -8.84 7.62
N GLU A 180 -6.99 -8.26 6.76
CA GLU A 180 -7.36 -7.07 5.97
C GLU A 180 -8.56 -7.29 5.02
N TYR A 181 -8.90 -8.54 4.72
CA TYR A 181 -10.03 -8.92 3.85
C TYR A 181 -11.27 -9.33 4.64
N ARG A 182 -11.29 -9.17 5.96
CA ARG A 182 -12.46 -9.49 6.82
C ARG A 182 -13.67 -8.63 6.47
N THR A 183 -13.44 -7.36 6.18
CA THR A 183 -14.49 -6.39 5.81
C THR A 183 -14.73 -6.29 4.31
N ALA A 184 -14.06 -7.12 3.49
CA ALA A 184 -14.33 -7.18 2.06
C ALA A 184 -15.69 -7.83 1.79
N ILE A 185 -16.33 -7.46 0.70
CA ILE A 185 -17.63 -8.05 0.29
C ILE A 185 -17.42 -8.82 -1.03
N PRO A 186 -17.56 -10.15 -1.00
CA PRO A 186 -17.62 -11.03 0.18
C PRO A 186 -16.26 -11.14 0.88
N PRO A 187 -16.22 -11.54 2.17
CA PRO A 187 -14.99 -11.78 2.90
C PRO A 187 -14.10 -12.84 2.24
N SER A 188 -12.84 -12.90 2.65
CA SER A 188 -11.95 -13.97 2.18
C SER A 188 -12.36 -15.30 2.80
N SER A 189 -12.48 -16.36 1.98
CA SER A 189 -12.69 -17.73 2.48
C SER A 189 -11.50 -18.26 3.30
N ALA A 190 -10.33 -17.64 3.22
CA ALA A 190 -9.21 -17.98 4.09
C ALA A 190 -9.56 -17.81 5.57
N LEU A 191 -10.43 -16.84 5.90
CA LEU A 191 -10.85 -16.55 7.28
C LEU A 191 -11.85 -17.57 7.86
N GLN A 192 -12.30 -18.53 7.06
CA GLN A 192 -13.20 -19.60 7.46
C GLN A 192 -12.47 -20.96 7.61
N GLU A 193 -11.19 -21.01 7.27
CA GLU A 193 -10.37 -22.20 7.43
C GLU A 193 -9.97 -22.40 8.89
N THR A 194 -9.74 -23.64 9.30
CA THR A 194 -9.30 -23.99 10.64
C THR A 194 -7.90 -24.61 10.59
N GLU A 195 -7.22 -24.60 11.73
CA GLU A 195 -5.90 -25.20 11.87
C GLU A 195 -5.94 -26.71 11.61
N GLU A 196 -6.97 -27.39 12.16
CA GLU A 196 -7.15 -28.84 12.01
C GLU A 196 -7.34 -29.23 10.53
N ALA A 197 -8.06 -28.41 9.75
CA ALA A 197 -8.24 -28.66 8.32
C ALA A 197 -6.92 -28.53 7.55
N ILE A 198 -6.07 -27.58 7.96
CA ILE A 198 -4.73 -27.42 7.38
C ILE A 198 -3.82 -28.57 7.77
N GLU A 199 -3.82 -28.98 9.04
CA GLU A 199 -3.04 -30.12 9.52
C GLU A 199 -3.42 -31.41 8.76
N GLU A 200 -4.72 -31.69 8.62
CA GLU A 200 -5.19 -32.88 7.87
C GLU A 200 -4.82 -32.80 6.40
N ALA A 201 -4.90 -31.63 5.77
CA ALA A 201 -4.49 -31.44 4.38
C ALA A 201 -2.98 -31.70 4.17
N LEU A 202 -2.13 -31.25 5.10
CA LEU A 202 -0.69 -31.50 5.08
C LEU A 202 -0.38 -32.97 5.36
N ARG A 203 -1.07 -33.59 6.33
CA ARG A 203 -0.88 -35.02 6.69
C ARG A 203 -1.29 -35.97 5.58
N SER A 204 -2.43 -35.72 4.94
CA SER A 204 -2.92 -36.49 3.81
C SER A 204 -2.20 -36.19 2.49
N GLN A 205 -1.33 -35.18 2.47
CA GLN A 205 -0.66 -34.68 1.26
C GLN A 205 -1.63 -34.26 0.15
N SER A 206 -2.89 -33.96 0.49
CA SER A 206 -3.84 -33.38 -0.46
C SER A 206 -3.48 -31.94 -0.83
N GLU A 207 -2.77 -31.24 0.08
CA GLU A 207 -2.13 -29.94 -0.12
C GLU A 207 -0.77 -29.93 0.58
N SER A 208 0.12 -29.08 0.10
CA SER A 208 1.40 -28.78 0.73
C SER A 208 1.50 -27.28 1.03
N ALA A 209 2.46 -26.91 1.84
CA ALA A 209 2.76 -25.50 2.10
C ALA A 209 4.28 -25.26 2.12
N ALA A 210 4.70 -24.03 1.85
CA ALA A 210 6.07 -23.58 2.06
C ALA A 210 6.07 -22.38 2.98
N ILE A 211 7.01 -22.34 3.93
CA ILE A 211 7.17 -21.28 4.91
C ILE A 211 8.49 -20.57 4.66
N LEU A 212 8.44 -19.23 4.63
CA LEU A 212 9.62 -18.37 4.55
C LEU A 212 9.95 -17.82 5.93
N PHE A 213 11.18 -18.01 6.32
CA PHE A 213 11.76 -17.51 7.57
C PHE A 213 12.72 -16.35 7.29
N GLU A 214 12.68 -15.35 8.14
CA GLU A 214 13.62 -14.23 8.22
C GLU A 214 14.26 -14.28 9.61
N ASP A 215 15.55 -14.61 9.69
CA ASP A 215 16.26 -14.84 10.97
C ASP A 215 15.50 -15.80 11.91
N ASP A 216 15.19 -17.00 11.44
CA ASP A 216 14.42 -18.05 12.14
C ASP A 216 12.97 -17.68 12.51
N THR A 217 12.51 -16.50 12.15
CA THR A 217 11.12 -16.09 12.35
C THR A 217 10.28 -16.35 11.10
N ALA A 218 9.23 -17.14 11.21
CA ALA A 218 8.28 -17.36 10.12
C ALA A 218 7.53 -16.05 9.78
N THR A 219 7.65 -15.56 8.54
CA THR A 219 7.13 -14.25 8.13
C THR A 219 6.22 -14.30 6.91
N ALA A 220 6.28 -15.39 6.15
CA ALA A 220 5.43 -15.58 4.98
C ALA A 220 5.23 -17.07 4.70
N MET A 221 4.13 -17.39 4.01
CA MET A 221 3.85 -18.75 3.58
C MET A 221 3.06 -18.78 2.28
N VAL A 222 3.03 -19.93 1.62
CA VAL A 222 2.17 -20.23 0.49
C VAL A 222 1.70 -21.67 0.57
N ARG A 223 0.42 -21.93 0.26
CA ARG A 223 -0.10 -23.28 0.10
C ARG A 223 -0.18 -23.63 -1.38
N PHE A 224 -0.01 -24.89 -1.70
CA PHE A 224 -0.06 -25.38 -3.07
C PHE A 224 -0.51 -26.84 -3.12
N LYS A 225 -0.93 -27.26 -4.31
CA LYS A 225 -1.22 -28.66 -4.63
C LYS A 225 -0.82 -28.95 -6.07
N ILE A 226 -0.65 -30.24 -6.37
CA ILE A 226 -0.30 -30.70 -7.72
C ILE A 226 -1.58 -31.24 -8.38
N GLU A 227 -1.91 -30.73 -9.56
CA GLU A 227 -3.06 -31.10 -10.37
C GLU A 227 -2.57 -31.53 -11.76
N GLY A 228 -2.29 -32.83 -11.94
CA GLY A 228 -1.68 -33.34 -13.18
C GLY A 228 -0.26 -32.80 -13.36
N ASP A 229 -0.01 -32.04 -14.43
CA ASP A 229 1.28 -31.40 -14.75
C ASP A 229 1.37 -29.95 -14.26
N VAL A 230 0.41 -29.53 -13.42
CA VAL A 230 0.28 -28.16 -12.93
C VAL A 230 0.53 -28.11 -11.42
N ILE A 231 1.37 -27.16 -10.96
CA ILE A 231 1.39 -26.74 -9.57
C ILE A 231 0.40 -25.58 -9.40
N TYR A 232 -0.65 -25.79 -8.61
CA TYR A 232 -1.62 -24.77 -8.27
C TYR A 232 -1.32 -24.22 -6.89
N PHE A 233 -0.87 -22.95 -6.79
CA PHE A 233 -0.60 -22.31 -5.52
C PHE A 233 -1.69 -21.28 -5.14
N PHE A 234 -1.92 -21.16 -3.86
CA PHE A 234 -2.96 -20.31 -3.28
C PHE A 234 -2.58 -19.88 -1.86
N ARG A 235 -3.36 -19.00 -1.24
CA ARG A 235 -3.12 -18.51 0.12
C ARG A 235 -1.72 -17.91 0.33
N LEU A 236 -1.10 -17.32 -0.72
CA LEU A 236 0.16 -16.60 -0.56
C LEU A 236 0.01 -15.49 0.47
N SER A 237 0.71 -15.61 1.58
CA SER A 237 0.58 -14.79 2.78
C SER A 237 1.92 -14.19 3.16
N VAL A 238 1.95 -12.89 3.46
CA VAL A 238 3.09 -12.19 4.05
C VAL A 238 2.57 -11.33 5.19
N VAL A 239 3.13 -11.47 6.39
CA VAL A 239 2.71 -10.66 7.54
C VAL A 239 2.85 -9.16 7.23
N PRO A 240 1.90 -8.30 7.65
CA PRO A 240 1.83 -6.90 7.22
C PRO A 240 3.12 -6.10 7.41
N ASN A 241 3.82 -6.28 8.54
CA ASN A 241 5.06 -5.58 8.88
C ASN A 241 6.31 -6.07 8.12
N ARG A 242 6.20 -7.17 7.35
CA ARG A 242 7.27 -7.74 6.50
C ARG A 242 6.96 -7.63 5.00
N ARG A 243 5.87 -6.98 4.61
CA ARG A 243 5.53 -6.73 3.21
C ARG A 243 6.53 -5.76 2.56
N ARG A 244 6.59 -5.78 1.22
CA ARG A 244 7.46 -4.94 0.37
C ARG A 244 8.95 -5.25 0.50
N ARG A 245 9.31 -6.39 1.10
CA ARG A 245 10.69 -6.92 1.20
C ARG A 245 10.98 -8.06 0.21
N GLY A 246 10.10 -8.29 -0.76
CA GLY A 246 10.28 -9.34 -1.78
C GLY A 246 9.88 -10.76 -1.35
N HIS A 247 9.37 -10.98 -0.13
CA HIS A 247 9.03 -12.32 0.38
C HIS A 247 8.02 -13.06 -0.50
N ALA A 248 6.96 -12.39 -0.95
CA ALA A 248 5.99 -12.97 -1.87
C ALA A 248 6.64 -13.46 -3.17
N ARG A 249 7.53 -12.65 -3.76
CA ARG A 249 8.29 -13.03 -4.97
C ARG A 249 9.18 -14.25 -4.72
N LYS A 250 9.89 -14.29 -3.59
CA LYS A 250 10.76 -15.41 -3.21
C LYS A 250 9.96 -16.71 -3.05
N LEU A 251 8.78 -16.67 -2.43
CA LEU A 251 7.89 -17.83 -2.30
C LEU A 251 7.39 -18.33 -3.66
N VAL A 252 6.94 -17.43 -4.55
CA VAL A 252 6.51 -17.83 -5.90
C VAL A 252 7.67 -18.43 -6.70
N GLN A 253 8.87 -17.86 -6.62
CA GLN A 253 10.06 -18.43 -7.25
C GLN A 253 10.44 -19.80 -6.65
N TRP A 254 10.21 -20.00 -5.35
CA TRP A 254 10.41 -21.30 -4.72
C TRP A 254 9.40 -22.33 -5.27
N ILE A 255 8.11 -21.96 -5.40
CA ILE A 255 7.05 -22.78 -6.03
C ILE A 255 7.45 -23.17 -7.47
N GLU A 256 7.92 -22.22 -8.27
CA GLU A 256 8.35 -22.46 -9.66
C GLU A 256 9.52 -23.46 -9.70
N ARG A 257 10.55 -23.29 -8.86
CA ARG A 257 11.65 -24.25 -8.77
C ARG A 257 11.21 -25.61 -8.27
N HIS A 258 10.30 -25.66 -7.26
CA HIS A 258 9.75 -26.90 -6.76
C HIS A 258 8.96 -27.63 -7.85
N ALA A 259 8.15 -26.92 -8.64
CA ALA A 259 7.44 -27.50 -9.78
C ALA A 259 8.40 -28.11 -10.81
N ILE A 260 9.43 -27.38 -11.22
CA ILE A 260 10.45 -27.86 -12.16
C ILE A 260 11.14 -29.12 -11.63
N SER A 261 11.50 -29.15 -10.33
CA SER A 261 12.13 -30.32 -9.70
C SER A 261 11.23 -31.57 -9.68
N LYS A 262 9.91 -31.38 -9.78
CA LYS A 262 8.90 -32.45 -9.89
C LYS A 262 8.51 -32.75 -11.34
N GLY A 263 9.14 -32.10 -12.34
CA GLY A 263 8.83 -32.27 -13.76
C GLY A 263 7.50 -31.66 -14.20
N LEU A 264 6.98 -30.67 -13.44
CA LEU A 264 5.74 -29.99 -13.77
C LEU A 264 6.00 -28.81 -14.72
N ASN A 265 5.12 -28.63 -15.70
CA ASN A 265 5.31 -27.67 -16.77
C ASN A 265 4.61 -26.32 -16.54
N VAL A 266 3.63 -26.27 -15.64
CA VAL A 266 2.77 -25.10 -15.46
C VAL A 266 2.67 -24.72 -13.99
N SER A 267 2.86 -23.43 -13.69
CA SER A 267 2.51 -22.83 -12.42
C SER A 267 1.25 -22.00 -12.55
N ARG A 268 0.27 -22.23 -11.68
CA ARG A 268 -1.08 -21.63 -11.74
C ARG A 268 -1.46 -21.01 -10.42
N CYS A 269 -2.17 -19.89 -10.48
CA CYS A 269 -2.85 -19.29 -9.31
C CYS A 269 -4.16 -18.63 -9.71
N LYS A 270 -5.00 -18.34 -8.70
CA LYS A 270 -6.20 -17.49 -8.87
C LYS A 270 -6.10 -16.27 -7.98
N VAL A 271 -6.49 -15.11 -8.51
CA VAL A 271 -6.48 -13.84 -7.80
C VAL A 271 -7.81 -13.12 -7.97
N ARG A 272 -8.29 -12.46 -6.92
CA ARG A 272 -9.44 -11.56 -7.04
C ARG A 272 -9.09 -10.39 -7.95
N GLN A 273 -9.89 -10.08 -8.95
CA GLN A 273 -9.65 -8.94 -9.85
C GLN A 273 -9.53 -7.61 -9.10
N SER A 274 -10.21 -7.47 -7.97
CA SER A 274 -10.14 -6.27 -7.12
C SER A 274 -8.79 -6.09 -6.41
N VAL A 275 -7.94 -7.12 -6.32
CA VAL A 275 -6.63 -7.08 -5.64
C VAL A 275 -5.54 -6.83 -6.67
N GLN A 276 -5.47 -5.58 -7.16
CA GLN A 276 -4.56 -5.18 -8.25
C GLN A 276 -3.08 -5.39 -7.94
N ASN A 277 -2.67 -5.23 -6.67
CA ASN A 277 -1.26 -5.43 -6.29
C ASN A 277 -0.78 -6.86 -6.52
N ASN A 278 -1.65 -7.85 -6.28
CA ASN A 278 -1.32 -9.25 -6.53
C ASN A 278 -1.28 -9.54 -8.03
N LEU A 279 -2.20 -8.96 -8.80
CA LEU A 279 -2.20 -9.09 -10.25
C LEU A 279 -0.89 -8.58 -10.86
N VAL A 280 -0.49 -7.36 -10.48
CA VAL A 280 0.78 -6.74 -10.92
C VAL A 280 1.99 -7.58 -10.49
N LEU A 281 1.98 -8.15 -9.27
CA LEU A 281 3.05 -9.03 -8.81
C LEU A 281 3.23 -10.22 -9.75
N TYR A 282 2.15 -10.95 -10.05
CA TYR A 282 2.20 -12.15 -10.88
C TYR A 282 2.55 -11.83 -12.33
N GLN A 283 1.96 -10.77 -12.92
CA GLN A 283 2.32 -10.35 -14.27
C GLN A 283 3.80 -9.96 -14.40
N ASN A 284 4.37 -9.26 -13.40
CA ASN A 284 5.80 -8.94 -13.35
C ASN A 284 6.71 -10.17 -13.14
N MET A 285 6.13 -11.34 -12.85
CA MET A 285 6.82 -12.62 -12.75
C MET A 285 6.58 -13.52 -13.98
N GLY A 286 5.89 -13.00 -15.00
CA GLY A 286 5.63 -13.71 -16.25
C GLY A 286 4.38 -14.59 -16.23
N TYR A 287 3.44 -14.37 -15.29
CA TYR A 287 2.14 -15.01 -15.32
C TYR A 287 1.19 -14.25 -16.25
N GLU A 288 0.46 -15.00 -17.06
CA GLU A 288 -0.56 -14.48 -17.99
C GLU A 288 -1.96 -14.83 -17.51
N ILE A 289 -2.93 -13.96 -17.77
CA ILE A 289 -4.33 -14.25 -17.48
C ILE A 289 -4.86 -15.17 -18.57
N VAL A 290 -5.22 -16.40 -18.20
CA VAL A 290 -5.73 -17.42 -19.11
C VAL A 290 -7.24 -17.59 -19.03
N ASP A 291 -7.86 -17.18 -17.91
CA ASP A 291 -9.30 -17.35 -17.71
C ASP A 291 -9.83 -16.38 -16.65
N GLN A 292 -11.14 -16.19 -16.59
CA GLN A 292 -11.83 -15.43 -15.58
C GLN A 292 -13.12 -16.12 -15.13
N GLU A 293 -13.38 -16.10 -13.85
CA GLU A 293 -14.55 -16.75 -13.25
C GLU A 293 -15.33 -15.77 -12.37
N LEU A 294 -16.64 -15.93 -12.34
CA LEU A 294 -17.51 -15.28 -11.36
C LEU A 294 -17.85 -16.31 -10.28
N VAL A 295 -17.32 -16.10 -9.08
CA VAL A 295 -17.60 -16.96 -7.92
C VAL A 295 -18.75 -16.36 -7.14
N LEU A 296 -19.89 -17.03 -7.14
CA LEU A 296 -21.08 -16.66 -6.35
C LEU A 296 -20.87 -17.11 -4.89
N ARG A 297 -21.15 -16.21 -3.96
CA ARG A 297 -21.16 -16.47 -2.51
C ARG A 297 -22.40 -15.83 -1.87
N PRO A 298 -22.80 -16.27 -0.68
CA PRO A 298 -23.97 -15.70 -0.01
C PRO A 298 -23.86 -14.16 0.17
N GLU A 299 -22.66 -13.66 0.46
CA GLU A 299 -22.42 -12.23 0.72
C GLU A 299 -22.10 -11.41 -0.55
N GLY A 300 -22.08 -12.05 -1.75
CA GLY A 300 -21.82 -11.33 -3.01
C GLY A 300 -21.00 -12.13 -4.00
N THR A 301 -20.75 -11.52 -5.16
CA THR A 301 -20.02 -12.13 -6.28
C THR A 301 -18.58 -11.65 -6.31
N VAL A 302 -17.64 -12.57 -6.48
CA VAL A 302 -16.21 -12.27 -6.66
C VAL A 302 -15.80 -12.60 -8.09
N LYS A 303 -15.25 -11.63 -8.82
CA LYS A 303 -14.57 -11.91 -10.07
C LYS A 303 -13.12 -12.31 -9.77
N THR A 304 -12.76 -13.53 -10.17
CA THR A 304 -11.41 -14.08 -10.04
C THR A 304 -10.77 -14.24 -11.41
N LEU A 305 -9.47 -14.01 -11.48
CA LEU A 305 -8.65 -14.22 -12.66
C LEU A 305 -7.78 -15.44 -12.41
N LYS A 306 -7.75 -16.37 -13.35
CA LYS A 306 -6.83 -17.50 -13.37
C LYS A 306 -5.59 -17.08 -14.15
N LEU A 307 -4.43 -17.20 -13.50
CA LEU A 307 -3.15 -16.88 -14.09
C LEU A 307 -2.29 -18.14 -14.19
N GLU A 308 -1.56 -18.24 -15.29
CA GLU A 308 -0.62 -19.33 -15.54
C GLU A 308 0.72 -18.81 -16.03
N LYS A 309 1.76 -19.58 -15.73
CA LYS A 309 3.11 -19.39 -16.27
C LYS A 309 3.62 -20.74 -16.73
N GLN A 310 4.06 -20.81 -17.98
CA GLN A 310 4.80 -21.95 -18.49
C GLN A 310 6.20 -21.96 -17.87
N LEU A 311 6.56 -23.09 -17.29
CA LEU A 311 7.86 -23.31 -16.69
C LEU A 311 8.70 -24.03 -17.76
N GLY A 312 9.73 -23.38 -18.29
CA GLY A 312 10.63 -24.05 -19.21
C GLY A 312 11.32 -25.24 -18.50
N VAL A 313 11.03 -26.45 -18.92
CA VAL A 313 11.73 -27.65 -18.55
C VAL A 313 12.80 -27.94 -19.61
#